data_f01131feb40af7b7b402214e152b9d55
#
_entry.id   f01131feb40af7b7b402214e152b9d55
#
_cell.length_a   1.000
_cell.length_b   1.000
_cell.length_c   1.000
_cell.angle_alpha   90.00
_cell.angle_beta   90.00
_cell.angle_gamma   90.00
#
_symmetry.space_group_name_H-M   'P 1'
#
loop_
_entity.id
_entity.type
_entity.pdbx_description
1 polymer ?
#
loop_
_entity_poly.entity_id
_entity_poly.type
_entity_poly.pdbx_seq_one_letter_code
_entity_poly.pdbx_strand_id
1 'polypeptide(L)'
;MSKLKTSLFALVLAGLAAAVSDRDAMAQSKPTIGIAMPTKSSARWIDDGNNMVKVLKERGYGTDLQYAEDDIPNQLSQVENMVTKGAKVLVIAAIDGTTLSDVLKQAKAQGITVIAYDRLIRDTPNVDYYATFDNFQVGVLQAQSIENALGLKEGKGPFNIELFGGSPDDNNAYFFYDGAMSVLKPYIDSGKLVVGSGQTGMNKVATLRWDGATAQARMDNLLSAFYGKKRVDAVLSPYDGLSIGIISSLKSVGYGSKDQPMPYISGQDAEVPSIKAMLRGEQYSTIFKDTRDLAKVTADMVDAVLSKKEVSVNDTKTYNNGVKVVPSYLLKPVVVDKTNWEKVLIDSGYYKRSQFD
;
A
#
# COMPACT_ATOMS: atom_id res chain seq x y z
N MET A 1 -90.87 22.26 -42.06
CA MET A 1 -90.92 20.80 -42.28
C MET A 1 -89.50 20.31 -42.33
N SER A 2 -89.14 19.75 -41.30
CA SER A 2 -88.83 18.36 -40.98
C SER A 2 -87.37 17.99 -41.14
N LYS A 3 -86.76 17.81 -39.99
CA LYS A 3 -85.87 16.72 -39.62
C LYS A 3 -84.56 16.51 -40.43
N LEU A 4 -83.43 16.81 -39.86
CA LEU A 4 -82.46 15.77 -39.48
C LEU A 4 -81.41 16.35 -38.56
N LYS A 5 -81.61 16.10 -37.30
CA LYS A 5 -80.53 16.18 -36.26
C LYS A 5 -80.07 14.77 -36.00
N THR A 6 -78.84 14.67 -35.56
CA THR A 6 -78.19 13.51 -34.94
C THR A 6 -77.14 12.78 -35.78
N SER A 7 -75.92 12.92 -35.33
CA SER A 7 -74.85 11.95 -35.30
C SER A 7 -73.49 12.54 -35.68
N LEU A 8 -72.92 13.29 -34.79
CA LEU A 8 -71.50 13.63 -34.88
C LEU A 8 -70.96 13.89 -33.43
N PHE A 9 -71.05 12.87 -32.61
CA PHE A 9 -70.48 12.94 -31.21
C PHE A 9 -70.05 11.55 -30.76
N ALA A 10 -69.14 10.92 -31.45
CA ALA A 10 -68.54 9.66 -30.97
C ALA A 10 -67.23 9.31 -31.70
N LEU A 11 -66.28 10.22 -31.82
CA LEU A 11 -64.95 9.88 -32.38
C LEU A 11 -63.80 10.81 -31.89
N VAL A 12 -63.82 11.28 -30.68
CA VAL A 12 -62.68 12.10 -30.09
C VAL A 12 -62.25 11.60 -28.69
N LEU A 13 -62.48 10.37 -28.35
CA LEU A 13 -62.06 9.85 -27.02
C LEU A 13 -61.24 8.57 -27.12
N ALA A 14 -60.53 8.31 -28.22
CA ALA A 14 -59.60 7.15 -28.33
C ALA A 14 -58.17 7.52 -28.71
N GLY A 15 -57.75 8.78 -28.48
CA GLY A 15 -56.43 9.29 -28.89
C GLY A 15 -55.52 9.77 -27.75
N LEU A 16 -55.88 9.54 -26.46
CA LEU A 16 -55.10 10.09 -25.35
C LEU A 16 -54.63 9.02 -24.31
N ALA A 17 -54.51 7.78 -24.70
CA ALA A 17 -54.07 6.71 -23.78
C ALA A 17 -52.80 5.95 -24.21
N ALA A 18 -51.98 6.52 -25.11
CA ALA A 18 -50.75 5.86 -25.58
C ALA A 18 -49.51 6.76 -25.55
N ALA A 19 -49.44 7.73 -24.63
CA ALA A 19 -48.29 8.61 -24.46
C ALA A 19 -47.76 8.63 -22.99
N VAL A 20 -47.82 7.50 -22.32
CA VAL A 20 -47.17 7.36 -20.97
C VAL A 20 -46.59 5.96 -20.89
N SER A 21 -45.40 5.76 -21.35
CA SER A 21 -44.46 4.75 -20.86
C SER A 21 -43.22 4.57 -21.77
N ASP A 22 -42.57 5.63 -22.14
CA ASP A 22 -41.14 5.58 -22.48
C ASP A 22 -40.43 6.67 -21.68
N ARG A 23 -40.58 6.63 -20.37
CA ARG A 23 -39.50 7.02 -19.52
C ARG A 23 -38.53 5.86 -19.56
N ASP A 24 -37.69 5.86 -20.59
CA ASP A 24 -36.42 5.16 -20.53
C ASP A 24 -35.87 5.39 -19.16
N ALA A 25 -35.84 4.34 -18.36
CA ALA A 25 -34.98 4.27 -17.23
C ALA A 25 -33.56 4.37 -17.81
N MET A 26 -33.08 5.60 -18.02
CA MET A 26 -31.65 5.85 -18.12
C MET A 26 -31.08 5.14 -16.92
N ALA A 27 -30.51 3.98 -17.15
CA ALA A 27 -29.70 3.28 -16.14
C ALA A 27 -28.68 4.31 -15.69
N GLN A 28 -28.95 4.92 -14.54
CA GLN A 28 -28.12 5.97 -13.98
C GLN A 28 -26.74 5.33 -13.82
N SER A 29 -25.81 5.69 -14.71
CA SER A 29 -24.45 5.14 -14.66
C SER A 29 -23.96 5.32 -13.24
N LYS A 30 -23.50 4.23 -12.62
CA LYS A 30 -22.97 4.30 -11.26
C LYS A 30 -21.85 5.35 -11.22
N PRO A 31 -21.66 6.00 -10.07
CA PRO A 31 -20.71 7.09 -9.94
C PRO A 31 -19.28 6.65 -10.24
N THR A 32 -18.45 7.61 -10.66
CA THR A 32 -17.01 7.42 -10.88
C THR A 32 -16.25 7.54 -9.58
N ILE A 33 -15.30 6.62 -9.37
CA ILE A 33 -14.36 6.59 -8.27
C ILE A 33 -12.98 7.04 -8.80
N GLY A 34 -12.43 8.08 -8.19
CA GLY A 34 -11.06 8.53 -8.47
C GLY A 34 -10.05 7.68 -7.69
N ILE A 35 -9.02 7.19 -8.36
CA ILE A 35 -7.98 6.33 -7.77
C ILE A 35 -6.63 6.95 -8.10
N ALA A 36 -5.93 7.45 -7.08
CA ALA A 36 -4.62 8.06 -7.23
C ALA A 36 -3.55 7.18 -6.58
N MET A 37 -2.65 6.62 -7.40
CA MET A 37 -1.52 5.79 -6.98
C MET A 37 -0.21 6.55 -7.11
N PRO A 38 0.81 6.25 -6.26
CA PRO A 38 2.03 7.06 -6.21
C PRO A 38 2.91 6.86 -7.46
N THR A 39 3.11 5.61 -7.91
CA THR A 39 4.10 5.31 -8.94
C THR A 39 3.83 3.96 -9.61
N LYS A 40 4.49 3.70 -10.73
CA LYS A 40 4.60 2.37 -11.36
C LYS A 40 5.97 1.73 -11.16
N SER A 41 6.90 2.39 -10.49
CA SER A 41 8.25 1.85 -10.25
C SER A 41 8.25 0.60 -9.36
N SER A 42 7.27 0.45 -8.46
CA SER A 42 6.98 -0.79 -7.75
C SER A 42 5.81 -1.53 -8.40
N ALA A 43 5.99 -2.80 -8.70
CA ALA A 43 4.96 -3.67 -9.30
C ALA A 43 3.70 -3.75 -8.42
N ARG A 44 3.86 -3.67 -7.11
CA ARG A 44 2.76 -3.68 -6.15
C ARG A 44 1.71 -2.61 -6.47
N TRP A 45 2.12 -1.37 -6.74
CA TRP A 45 1.16 -0.28 -7.03
C TRP A 45 0.36 -0.52 -8.31
N ILE A 46 0.98 -1.20 -9.29
CA ILE A 46 0.27 -1.62 -10.51
C ILE A 46 -0.80 -2.65 -10.17
N ASP A 47 -0.47 -3.62 -9.32
CA ASP A 47 -1.41 -4.66 -8.86
C ASP A 47 -2.53 -4.06 -8.01
N ASP A 48 -2.22 -3.14 -7.08
CA ASP A 48 -3.20 -2.41 -6.28
C ASP A 48 -4.20 -1.65 -7.17
N GLY A 49 -3.72 -0.87 -8.14
CA GLY A 49 -4.56 -0.11 -9.07
C GLY A 49 -5.43 -1.01 -9.93
N ASN A 50 -4.86 -2.07 -10.50
CA ASN A 50 -5.56 -3.02 -11.36
C ASN A 50 -6.64 -3.80 -10.58
N ASN A 51 -6.32 -4.28 -9.38
CA ASN A 51 -7.28 -4.97 -8.52
C ASN A 51 -8.43 -4.04 -8.11
N MET A 52 -8.12 -2.78 -7.76
CA MET A 52 -9.13 -1.78 -7.42
C MET A 52 -10.08 -1.52 -8.60
N VAL A 53 -9.52 -1.26 -9.80
CA VAL A 53 -10.31 -1.03 -11.02
C VAL A 53 -11.18 -2.24 -11.33
N LYS A 54 -10.62 -3.46 -11.24
CA LYS A 54 -11.36 -4.70 -11.49
C LYS A 54 -12.56 -4.83 -10.57
N VAL A 55 -12.33 -4.77 -9.26
CA VAL A 55 -13.40 -4.97 -8.26
C VAL A 55 -14.47 -3.89 -8.38
N LEU A 56 -14.10 -2.61 -8.57
CA LEU A 56 -15.05 -1.52 -8.72
C LEU A 56 -15.87 -1.63 -10.01
N LYS A 57 -15.25 -2.01 -11.13
CA LYS A 57 -15.97 -2.24 -12.40
C LYS A 57 -16.93 -3.42 -12.32
N GLU A 58 -16.55 -4.52 -11.66
CA GLU A 58 -17.44 -5.67 -11.41
C GLU A 58 -18.69 -5.26 -10.61
N ARG A 59 -18.57 -4.24 -9.74
CA ARG A 59 -19.69 -3.62 -9.01
C ARG A 59 -20.44 -2.56 -9.81
N GLY A 60 -20.01 -2.30 -11.06
CA GLY A 60 -20.64 -1.37 -12.01
C GLY A 60 -20.22 0.09 -11.84
N TYR A 61 -19.19 0.42 -11.05
CA TYR A 61 -18.66 1.78 -10.90
C TYR A 61 -17.80 2.19 -12.08
N GLY A 62 -17.82 3.49 -12.42
CA GLY A 62 -16.80 4.12 -13.25
C GLY A 62 -15.50 4.28 -12.43
N THR A 63 -14.34 4.25 -13.09
CA THR A 63 -13.05 4.42 -12.43
C THR A 63 -12.17 5.39 -13.21
N ASP A 64 -11.46 6.28 -12.50
CA ASP A 64 -10.39 7.14 -13.03
C ASP A 64 -9.11 6.80 -12.26
N LEU A 65 -8.25 5.91 -12.82
CA LEU A 65 -7.01 5.46 -12.23
C LEU A 65 -5.83 6.26 -12.80
N GLN A 66 -5.08 6.92 -11.92
CA GLN A 66 -3.90 7.71 -12.26
C GLN A 66 -2.68 7.28 -11.42
N TYR A 67 -1.50 7.37 -12.02
CA TYR A 67 -0.21 7.17 -11.36
C TYR A 67 0.61 8.45 -11.49
N ALA A 68 1.21 8.90 -10.39
CA ALA A 68 1.88 10.19 -10.34
C ALA A 68 3.41 10.11 -10.52
N GLU A 69 3.97 8.90 -10.67
CA GLU A 69 5.40 8.62 -10.90
C GLU A 69 6.30 9.28 -9.84
N ASP A 70 5.87 9.20 -8.58
CA ASP A 70 6.51 9.80 -7.40
C ASP A 70 6.69 11.33 -7.45
N ASP A 71 5.96 12.00 -8.34
CA ASP A 71 5.92 13.45 -8.47
C ASP A 71 4.71 14.02 -7.71
N ILE A 72 4.98 14.77 -6.61
CA ILE A 72 3.95 15.33 -5.73
C ILE A 72 3.05 16.33 -6.48
N PRO A 73 3.57 17.33 -7.22
CA PRO A 73 2.73 18.24 -8.00
C PRO A 73 1.83 17.52 -8.99
N ASN A 74 2.33 16.46 -9.63
CA ASN A 74 1.53 15.65 -10.55
C ASN A 74 0.38 14.95 -9.82
N GLN A 75 0.64 14.33 -8.65
CA GLN A 75 -0.42 13.71 -7.86
C GLN A 75 -1.49 14.71 -7.44
N LEU A 76 -1.08 15.91 -6.98
CA LEU A 76 -2.00 16.98 -6.63
C LEU A 76 -2.91 17.34 -7.83
N SER A 77 -2.32 17.61 -9.01
CA SER A 77 -3.08 17.93 -10.22
C SER A 77 -4.03 16.81 -10.65
N GLN A 78 -3.63 15.55 -10.51
CA GLN A 78 -4.48 14.39 -10.81
C GLN A 78 -5.70 14.35 -9.88
N VAL A 79 -5.51 14.57 -8.57
CA VAL A 79 -6.60 14.59 -7.58
C VAL A 79 -7.54 15.78 -7.84
N GLU A 80 -7.00 16.98 -8.14
CA GLU A 80 -7.80 18.15 -8.53
C GLU A 80 -8.67 17.87 -9.77
N ASN A 81 -8.12 17.21 -10.77
CA ASN A 81 -8.85 16.79 -11.96
C ASN A 81 -9.98 15.80 -11.64
N MET A 82 -9.74 14.83 -10.74
CA MET A 82 -10.78 13.88 -10.30
C MET A 82 -11.92 14.60 -9.58
N VAL A 83 -11.61 15.56 -8.71
CA VAL A 83 -12.60 16.42 -8.03
C VAL A 83 -13.41 17.22 -9.06
N THR A 84 -12.75 17.85 -10.02
CA THR A 84 -13.39 18.66 -11.07
C THR A 84 -14.30 17.84 -11.97
N LYS A 85 -13.91 16.62 -12.31
CA LYS A 85 -14.71 15.65 -13.09
C LYS A 85 -15.91 15.08 -12.31
N GLY A 86 -16.02 15.39 -11.01
CA GLY A 86 -17.16 15.00 -10.17
C GLY A 86 -17.10 13.57 -9.67
N ALA A 87 -15.91 13.03 -9.40
CA ALA A 87 -15.74 11.78 -8.67
C ALA A 87 -16.56 11.82 -7.36
N LYS A 88 -17.12 10.71 -6.95
CA LYS A 88 -17.95 10.63 -5.73
C LYS A 88 -17.18 10.10 -4.53
N VAL A 89 -16.17 9.36 -4.79
CA VAL A 89 -15.20 8.89 -3.78
C VAL A 89 -13.80 9.02 -4.36
N LEU A 90 -12.86 9.43 -3.55
CA LEU A 90 -11.43 9.42 -3.87
C LEU A 90 -10.76 8.33 -3.03
N VAL A 91 -10.00 7.47 -3.70
CA VAL A 91 -9.14 6.44 -3.11
C VAL A 91 -7.70 6.85 -3.39
N ILE A 92 -6.96 7.26 -2.38
CA ILE A 92 -5.67 7.91 -2.57
C ILE A 92 -4.57 7.21 -1.77
N ALA A 93 -3.55 6.70 -2.47
CA ALA A 93 -2.26 6.33 -1.90
C ALA A 93 -1.30 7.52 -2.07
N ALA A 94 -1.16 8.34 -1.03
CA ALA A 94 -0.41 9.58 -1.12
C ALA A 94 1.10 9.32 -1.27
N ILE A 95 1.78 10.10 -2.13
CA ILE A 95 3.25 10.14 -2.19
C ILE A 95 3.77 10.75 -0.89
N ASP A 96 3.30 11.95 -0.57
CA ASP A 96 3.52 12.64 0.69
C ASP A 96 2.17 12.89 1.37
N GLY A 97 2.04 12.37 2.59
CA GLY A 97 0.78 12.45 3.34
C GLY A 97 0.34 13.87 3.69
N THR A 98 1.19 14.89 3.58
CA THR A 98 0.91 16.27 4.06
C THR A 98 0.51 17.25 2.95
N THR A 99 0.62 16.86 1.68
CA THR A 99 0.54 17.81 0.55
C THR A 99 -0.84 17.98 -0.06
N LEU A 100 -1.84 17.21 0.40
CA LEU A 100 -3.17 17.16 -0.23
C LEU A 100 -4.26 17.96 0.50
N SER A 101 -3.94 18.64 1.59
CA SER A 101 -4.93 19.29 2.48
C SER A 101 -5.93 20.18 1.76
N ASP A 102 -5.46 21.03 0.83
CA ASP A 102 -6.31 22.01 0.15
C ASP A 102 -7.27 21.37 -0.85
N VAL A 103 -6.79 20.44 -1.66
CA VAL A 103 -7.66 19.71 -2.61
C VAL A 103 -8.67 18.84 -1.88
N LEU A 104 -8.32 18.26 -0.75
CA LEU A 104 -9.25 17.47 0.06
C LEU A 104 -10.31 18.34 0.76
N LYS A 105 -9.98 19.59 1.09
CA LYS A 105 -10.98 20.56 1.55
C LYS A 105 -11.99 20.90 0.46
N GLN A 106 -11.54 21.06 -0.81
CA GLN A 106 -12.43 21.24 -1.95
C GLN A 106 -13.29 20.00 -2.21
N ALA A 107 -12.72 18.80 -2.15
CA ALA A 107 -13.44 17.55 -2.27
C ALA A 107 -14.56 17.44 -1.23
N LYS A 108 -14.27 17.76 0.03
CA LYS A 108 -15.24 17.75 1.13
C LYS A 108 -16.38 18.75 0.90
N ALA A 109 -16.08 19.94 0.41
CA ALA A 109 -17.10 20.96 0.09
C ALA A 109 -18.06 20.49 -1.02
N GLN A 110 -17.64 19.58 -1.88
CA GLN A 110 -18.47 18.94 -2.92
C GLN A 110 -19.13 17.64 -2.47
N GLY A 111 -19.00 17.26 -1.19
CA GLY A 111 -19.56 16.02 -0.65
C GLY A 111 -18.86 14.74 -1.12
N ILE A 112 -17.60 14.85 -1.57
CA ILE A 112 -16.77 13.71 -1.98
C ILE A 112 -16.16 13.09 -0.74
N THR A 113 -16.32 11.76 -0.60
CA THR A 113 -15.68 11.00 0.48
C THR A 113 -14.24 10.65 0.11
N VAL A 114 -13.33 10.73 1.07
CA VAL A 114 -11.91 10.45 0.89
C VAL A 114 -11.51 9.22 1.71
N ILE A 115 -11.00 8.21 1.02
CA ILE A 115 -10.41 7.00 1.60
C ILE A 115 -8.91 7.03 1.36
N ALA A 116 -8.13 7.15 2.42
CA ALA A 116 -6.69 6.90 2.35
C ALA A 116 -6.46 5.41 2.09
N TYR A 117 -5.63 5.09 1.11
CA TYR A 117 -5.33 3.73 0.67
C TYR A 117 -3.88 3.39 0.95
N ASP A 118 -3.61 2.35 1.72
CA ASP A 118 -2.29 1.89 2.16
C ASP A 118 -1.49 2.96 2.93
N ARG A 119 -1.40 4.20 2.46
CA ARG A 119 -0.65 5.30 3.08
C ARG A 119 -1.60 6.31 3.74
N LEU A 120 -1.35 6.65 5.00
CA LEU A 120 -2.17 7.60 5.75
C LEU A 120 -1.94 9.03 5.25
N ILE A 121 -3.04 9.73 4.92
CA ILE A 121 -3.01 11.16 4.63
C ILE A 121 -3.07 11.94 5.95
N ARG A 122 -2.12 12.88 6.14
CA ARG A 122 -1.88 13.61 7.39
C ARG A 122 -2.32 15.06 7.31
N ASP A 123 -2.36 15.71 8.47
CA ASP A 123 -2.50 17.14 8.68
C ASP A 123 -3.77 17.76 8.05
N THR A 124 -4.82 16.94 7.89
CA THR A 124 -6.12 17.37 7.39
C THR A 124 -7.28 16.64 8.08
N PRO A 125 -8.40 17.32 8.38
CA PRO A 125 -9.61 16.67 8.87
C PRO A 125 -10.39 15.94 7.77
N ASN A 126 -10.04 16.14 6.48
CA ASN A 126 -10.83 15.76 5.31
C ASN A 126 -10.48 14.38 4.74
N VAL A 127 -10.04 13.47 5.58
CA VAL A 127 -9.91 12.03 5.30
C VAL A 127 -10.98 11.32 6.11
N ASP A 128 -11.85 10.56 5.45
CA ASP A 128 -12.99 9.93 6.12
C ASP A 128 -12.63 8.55 6.67
N TYR A 129 -11.89 7.74 5.89
CA TYR A 129 -11.49 6.38 6.24
C TYR A 129 -10.07 6.07 5.78
N TYR A 130 -9.50 5.00 6.34
CA TYR A 130 -8.20 4.47 5.96
C TYR A 130 -8.26 2.96 5.79
N ALA A 131 -7.85 2.44 4.64
CA ALA A 131 -7.72 1.02 4.36
C ALA A 131 -6.24 0.67 4.20
N THR A 132 -5.72 -0.23 5.04
CA THR A 132 -4.30 -0.61 5.03
C THR A 132 -4.10 -1.97 5.70
N PHE A 133 -2.85 -2.35 5.89
CA PHE A 133 -2.43 -3.47 6.73
C PHE A 133 -2.02 -2.99 8.13
N ASP A 134 -1.88 -3.91 9.08
CA ASP A 134 -1.28 -3.61 10.38
C ASP A 134 0.22 -3.31 10.19
N ASN A 135 0.52 -2.03 10.02
CA ASN A 135 1.87 -1.56 9.70
C ASN A 135 2.88 -1.77 10.85
N PHE A 136 2.43 -1.69 12.10
CA PHE A 136 3.27 -2.02 13.23
C PHE A 136 3.64 -3.51 13.22
N GLN A 137 2.66 -4.38 12.95
CA GLN A 137 2.89 -5.82 12.85
C GLN A 137 3.80 -6.19 11.67
N VAL A 138 3.79 -5.44 10.56
CA VAL A 138 4.78 -5.63 9.47
C VAL A 138 6.20 -5.52 10.03
N GLY A 139 6.50 -4.45 10.76
CA GLY A 139 7.82 -4.25 11.36
C GLY A 139 8.18 -5.35 12.38
N VAL A 140 7.23 -5.73 13.23
CA VAL A 140 7.41 -6.85 14.17
C VAL A 140 7.79 -8.12 13.44
N LEU A 141 7.08 -8.48 12.37
CA LEU A 141 7.34 -9.70 11.60
C LEU A 141 8.69 -9.67 10.87
N GLN A 142 9.10 -8.51 10.33
CA GLN A 142 10.44 -8.33 9.76
C GLN A 142 11.54 -8.61 10.78
N ALA A 143 11.41 -8.01 11.96
CA ALA A 143 12.37 -8.18 13.04
C ALA A 143 12.37 -9.61 13.60
N GLN A 144 11.21 -10.23 13.78
CA GLN A 144 11.10 -11.62 14.25
C GLN A 144 11.73 -12.60 13.26
N SER A 145 11.67 -12.34 11.96
CA SER A 145 12.35 -13.19 10.97
C SER A 145 13.87 -13.14 11.16
N ILE A 146 14.44 -11.97 11.43
CA ILE A 146 15.87 -11.80 11.74
C ILE A 146 16.21 -12.43 13.10
N GLU A 147 15.40 -12.19 14.13
CA GLU A 147 15.54 -12.74 15.47
C GLU A 147 15.65 -14.26 15.45
N ASN A 148 14.74 -14.91 14.73
CA ASN A 148 14.70 -16.36 14.57
C ASN A 148 15.91 -16.87 13.76
N ALA A 149 16.26 -16.21 12.67
CA ALA A 149 17.39 -16.60 11.81
C ALA A 149 18.73 -16.55 12.55
N LEU A 150 18.93 -15.55 13.40
CA LEU A 150 20.14 -15.39 14.20
C LEU A 150 20.13 -16.23 15.48
N GLY A 151 18.99 -16.79 15.90
CA GLY A 151 18.87 -17.51 17.17
C GLY A 151 19.07 -16.60 18.40
N LEU A 152 18.54 -15.38 18.33
CA LEU A 152 18.72 -14.42 19.43
C LEU A 152 17.98 -14.84 20.70
N LYS A 153 16.83 -15.50 20.58
CA LYS A 153 16.08 -16.08 21.71
C LYS A 153 16.85 -17.16 22.44
N GLU A 154 17.67 -17.92 21.70
CA GLU A 154 18.57 -18.95 22.25
C GLU A 154 19.85 -18.34 22.85
N GLY A 155 19.94 -17.02 22.91
CA GLY A 155 21.06 -16.31 23.53
C GLY A 155 22.28 -16.15 22.64
N LYS A 156 22.21 -16.50 21.34
CA LYS A 156 23.33 -16.34 20.41
C LYS A 156 23.68 -14.87 20.18
N GLY A 157 24.91 -14.61 19.75
CA GLY A 157 25.46 -13.29 19.49
C GLY A 157 26.82 -13.08 20.15
N PRO A 158 27.47 -11.91 20.00
CA PRO A 158 26.94 -10.75 19.26
C PRO A 158 26.95 -10.91 17.73
N PHE A 159 25.99 -10.25 17.07
CA PHE A 159 25.91 -10.17 15.60
C PHE A 159 25.86 -8.70 15.15
N ASN A 160 26.41 -8.40 13.98
CA ASN A 160 26.34 -7.07 13.40
C ASN A 160 25.08 -6.93 12.52
N ILE A 161 24.32 -5.89 12.76
CA ILE A 161 23.11 -5.54 11.98
C ILE A 161 23.22 -4.12 11.45
N GLU A 162 22.68 -3.88 10.25
CA GLU A 162 22.38 -2.53 9.76
C GLU A 162 20.88 -2.32 9.63
N LEU A 163 20.46 -1.10 9.89
CA LEU A 163 19.05 -0.70 9.88
C LEU A 163 18.78 0.23 8.71
N PHE A 164 17.73 -0.09 7.94
CA PHE A 164 17.19 0.78 6.91
C PHE A 164 15.74 1.11 7.24
N GLY A 165 15.34 2.36 7.00
CA GLY A 165 13.98 2.86 7.13
C GLY A 165 13.39 3.20 5.78
N GLY A 166 12.06 3.30 5.72
CA GLY A 166 11.34 3.75 4.55
C GLY A 166 11.38 5.26 4.33
N SER A 167 10.53 5.75 3.45
CA SER A 167 10.46 7.18 3.12
C SER A 167 9.91 8.00 4.29
N PRO A 168 10.54 9.13 4.66
CA PRO A 168 10.11 9.92 5.83
C PRO A 168 8.80 10.71 5.58
N ASP A 169 8.37 10.85 4.34
CA ASP A 169 7.10 11.45 3.95
C ASP A 169 5.92 10.46 3.99
N ASP A 170 6.20 9.16 4.18
CA ASP A 170 5.22 8.11 4.38
C ASP A 170 5.09 7.73 5.86
N ASN A 171 3.89 7.88 6.42
CA ASN A 171 3.60 7.57 7.81
C ASN A 171 3.88 6.08 8.15
N ASN A 172 3.72 5.17 7.20
CA ASN A 172 3.93 3.75 7.41
C ASN A 172 5.38 3.42 7.78
N ALA A 173 6.35 4.18 7.24
CA ALA A 173 7.77 3.97 7.51
C ALA A 173 8.11 4.03 9.00
N TYR A 174 7.44 4.91 9.75
CA TYR A 174 7.60 5.02 11.20
C TYR A 174 7.00 3.82 11.93
N PHE A 175 5.81 3.38 11.54
CA PHE A 175 5.18 2.19 12.12
C PHE A 175 5.99 0.91 11.86
N PHE A 176 6.54 0.74 10.65
CA PHE A 176 7.43 -0.38 10.36
C PHE A 176 8.68 -0.34 11.23
N TYR A 177 9.31 0.82 11.33
CA TYR A 177 10.51 0.99 12.13
C TYR A 177 10.23 0.74 13.62
N ASP A 178 9.19 1.33 14.17
CA ASP A 178 8.82 1.17 15.58
C ASP A 178 8.43 -0.27 15.92
N GLY A 179 7.68 -0.94 15.03
CA GLY A 179 7.37 -2.36 15.14
C GLY A 179 8.63 -3.22 15.16
N ALA A 180 9.57 -2.97 14.24
CA ALA A 180 10.83 -3.71 14.21
C ALA A 180 11.70 -3.43 15.45
N MET A 181 11.77 -2.18 15.89
CA MET A 181 12.55 -1.81 17.07
C MET A 181 11.94 -2.32 18.36
N SER A 182 10.63 -2.56 18.42
CA SER A 182 10.00 -3.22 19.58
C SER A 182 10.56 -4.62 19.85
N VAL A 183 11.05 -5.30 18.80
CA VAL A 183 11.70 -6.63 18.90
C VAL A 183 13.21 -6.51 19.02
N LEU A 184 13.86 -5.69 18.17
CA LEU A 184 15.33 -5.67 18.07
C LEU A 184 16.02 -4.84 19.15
N LYS A 185 15.37 -3.79 19.65
CA LYS A 185 15.98 -2.87 20.62
C LYS A 185 16.51 -3.57 21.89
N PRO A 186 15.80 -4.52 22.52
CA PRO A 186 16.34 -5.24 23.68
C PRO A 186 17.66 -5.97 23.40
N TYR A 187 17.83 -6.51 22.19
CA TYR A 187 19.07 -7.17 21.76
C TYR A 187 20.19 -6.17 21.46
N ILE A 188 19.85 -4.99 20.93
CA ILE A 188 20.80 -3.90 20.73
C ILE A 188 21.27 -3.36 22.08
N ASP A 189 20.36 -3.09 23.00
CA ASP A 189 20.68 -2.56 24.34
C ASP A 189 21.53 -3.53 25.16
N SER A 190 21.35 -4.84 24.98
CA SER A 190 22.13 -5.87 25.64
C SER A 190 23.46 -6.21 24.94
N GLY A 191 23.75 -5.61 23.78
CA GLY A 191 24.93 -5.88 22.97
C GLY A 191 24.90 -7.22 22.20
N LYS A 192 23.80 -7.95 22.21
CA LYS A 192 23.64 -9.17 21.38
C LYS A 192 23.48 -8.84 19.88
N LEU A 193 22.93 -7.67 19.57
CA LEU A 193 22.98 -7.04 18.26
C LEU A 193 23.81 -5.77 18.35
N VAL A 194 24.70 -5.58 17.39
CA VAL A 194 25.53 -4.38 17.29
C VAL A 194 25.20 -3.69 15.98
N VAL A 195 24.64 -2.48 16.03
CA VAL A 195 24.51 -1.65 14.83
C VAL A 195 25.90 -1.15 14.47
N GLY A 196 26.50 -1.75 13.43
CA GLY A 196 27.91 -1.58 13.13
C GLY A 196 28.33 -0.14 12.81
N SER A 197 27.40 0.61 12.21
CA SER A 197 27.55 2.05 11.94
C SER A 197 27.19 2.96 13.11
N GLY A 198 26.47 2.44 14.11
CA GLY A 198 25.84 3.24 15.17
C GLY A 198 24.66 4.09 14.69
N GLN A 199 24.21 3.93 13.43
CA GLN A 199 23.11 4.70 12.87
C GLN A 199 21.76 4.09 13.27
N THR A 200 21.06 4.72 14.18
CA THR A 200 19.74 4.34 14.67
C THR A 200 18.78 5.53 14.57
N GLY A 201 17.47 5.24 14.51
CA GLY A 201 16.43 6.26 14.37
C GLY A 201 16.15 6.69 12.93
N MET A 202 14.88 6.97 12.65
CA MET A 202 14.39 7.28 11.28
C MET A 202 15.14 8.45 10.64
N ASN A 203 15.57 9.45 11.38
CA ASN A 203 16.37 10.58 10.88
C ASN A 203 17.73 10.20 10.28
N LYS A 204 18.24 8.98 10.54
CA LYS A 204 19.52 8.49 10.01
C LYS A 204 19.38 7.32 9.05
N VAL A 205 18.29 6.57 9.16
CA VAL A 205 18.11 5.32 8.40
C VAL A 205 17.07 5.43 7.28
N ALA A 206 16.31 6.52 7.23
CA ALA A 206 15.27 6.74 6.23
C ALA A 206 15.82 6.73 4.79
N THR A 207 15.01 6.22 3.87
CA THR A 207 15.31 6.15 2.43
C THR A 207 14.20 6.87 1.66
N LEU A 208 14.49 8.08 1.22
CA LEU A 208 13.52 8.94 0.53
C LEU A 208 12.95 8.24 -0.70
N ARG A 209 11.63 8.37 -0.89
CA ARG A 209 10.86 7.76 -2.01
C ARG A 209 10.97 6.23 -2.10
N TRP A 210 11.41 5.56 -1.05
CA TRP A 210 11.60 4.10 -1.08
C TRP A 210 12.55 3.66 -2.20
N ASP A 211 13.53 4.50 -2.55
CA ASP A 211 14.39 4.32 -3.71
C ASP A 211 15.51 3.31 -3.45
N GLY A 212 15.53 2.24 -4.26
CA GLY A 212 16.51 1.15 -4.13
C GLY A 212 17.94 1.57 -4.43
N ALA A 213 18.16 2.54 -5.34
CA ALA A 213 19.49 3.04 -5.65
C ALA A 213 20.06 3.87 -4.50
N THR A 214 19.21 4.65 -3.82
CA THR A 214 19.58 5.35 -2.58
C THR A 214 19.94 4.37 -1.47
N ALA A 215 19.21 3.27 -1.32
CA ALA A 215 19.54 2.22 -0.35
C ALA A 215 20.87 1.53 -0.71
N GLN A 216 21.11 1.24 -1.98
CA GLN A 216 22.38 0.70 -2.46
C GLN A 216 23.55 1.62 -2.13
N ALA A 217 23.47 2.90 -2.50
CA ALA A 217 24.53 3.87 -2.24
C ALA A 217 24.80 4.03 -0.72
N ARG A 218 23.75 4.00 0.11
CA ARG A 218 23.94 4.00 1.57
C ARG A 218 24.64 2.74 2.05
N MET A 219 24.28 1.56 1.52
CA MET A 219 24.96 0.30 1.90
C MET A 219 26.42 0.29 1.45
N ASP A 220 26.77 0.79 0.25
CA ASP A 220 28.16 0.95 -0.20
C ASP A 220 28.96 1.78 0.78
N ASN A 221 28.43 2.91 1.24
CA ASN A 221 29.05 3.77 2.23
C ASN A 221 29.23 3.07 3.59
N LEU A 222 28.22 2.33 4.06
CA LEU A 222 28.28 1.57 5.31
C LEU A 222 29.37 0.49 5.25
N LEU A 223 29.42 -0.28 4.16
CA LEU A 223 30.40 -1.33 3.97
C LEU A 223 31.83 -0.77 3.95
N SER A 224 32.06 0.30 3.22
CA SER A 224 33.37 0.97 3.14
C SER A 224 33.83 1.54 4.49
N ALA A 225 32.90 2.22 5.21
CA ALA A 225 33.29 2.94 6.43
C ALA A 225 33.38 2.04 7.67
N PHE A 226 32.58 0.98 7.76
CA PHE A 226 32.42 0.26 9.03
C PHE A 226 32.68 -1.25 8.95
N TYR A 227 32.78 -1.84 7.75
CA TYR A 227 32.82 -3.31 7.59
C TYR A 227 34.12 -3.83 6.94
N GLY A 228 35.17 -3.04 6.88
CA GLY A 228 36.47 -3.48 6.33
C GLY A 228 37.13 -4.64 7.09
N LYS A 229 36.80 -4.88 8.37
CA LYS A 229 37.37 -5.97 9.20
C LYS A 229 36.31 -6.84 9.89
N LYS A 230 35.04 -6.58 9.68
CA LYS A 230 33.94 -7.35 10.26
C LYS A 230 32.86 -7.56 9.18
N ARG A 231 31.98 -8.52 9.41
CA ARG A 231 30.89 -8.79 8.47
C ARG A 231 29.58 -8.18 8.95
N VAL A 232 28.66 -7.97 7.99
CA VAL A 232 27.25 -7.76 8.28
C VAL A 232 26.60 -9.14 8.42
N ASP A 233 25.86 -9.37 9.52
CA ASP A 233 25.16 -10.64 9.77
C ASP A 233 23.68 -10.54 9.49
N ALA A 234 23.10 -9.35 9.63
CA ALA A 234 21.70 -9.08 9.28
C ALA A 234 21.49 -7.65 8.76
N VAL A 235 20.42 -7.46 8.02
CA VAL A 235 19.94 -6.13 7.57
C VAL A 235 18.44 -6.07 7.79
N LEU A 236 17.99 -5.12 8.61
CA LEU A 236 16.59 -4.72 8.64
C LEU A 236 16.32 -3.86 7.41
N SER A 237 15.58 -4.39 6.46
CA SER A 237 15.13 -3.66 5.27
C SER A 237 13.61 -3.66 5.23
N PRO A 238 12.96 -2.48 5.14
CA PRO A 238 11.52 -2.37 5.25
C PRO A 238 10.77 -2.64 3.95
N TYR A 239 11.46 -2.82 2.81
CA TYR A 239 10.84 -3.00 1.49
C TYR A 239 11.75 -3.76 0.52
N ASP A 240 11.17 -4.58 -0.32
CA ASP A 240 11.87 -5.46 -1.26
C ASP A 240 12.75 -4.69 -2.26
N GLY A 241 12.29 -3.55 -2.79
CA GLY A 241 13.09 -2.73 -3.68
C GLY A 241 14.38 -2.21 -3.04
N LEU A 242 14.33 -1.85 -1.74
CA LEU A 242 15.51 -1.50 -0.97
C LEU A 242 16.42 -2.72 -0.78
N SER A 243 15.83 -3.87 -0.46
CA SER A 243 16.57 -5.12 -0.26
C SER A 243 17.37 -5.52 -1.50
N ILE A 244 16.80 -5.36 -2.69
CA ILE A 244 17.51 -5.63 -3.97
C ILE A 244 18.71 -4.68 -4.14
N GLY A 245 18.56 -3.39 -3.85
CA GLY A 245 19.68 -2.44 -3.86
C GLY A 245 20.78 -2.81 -2.85
N ILE A 246 20.39 -3.16 -1.63
CA ILE A 246 21.30 -3.62 -0.56
C ILE A 246 22.04 -4.90 -0.97
N ILE A 247 21.34 -5.88 -1.56
CA ILE A 247 21.94 -7.12 -2.07
C ILE A 247 22.97 -6.82 -3.15
N SER A 248 22.67 -5.91 -4.06
CA SER A 248 23.62 -5.48 -5.10
C SER A 248 24.92 -4.96 -4.49
N SER A 249 24.83 -4.07 -3.50
CA SER A 249 25.99 -3.54 -2.77
C SER A 249 26.78 -4.64 -2.05
N LEU A 250 26.13 -5.53 -1.33
CA LEU A 250 26.76 -6.65 -0.63
C LEU A 250 27.52 -7.57 -1.59
N LYS A 251 26.91 -7.91 -2.73
CA LYS A 251 27.52 -8.76 -3.74
C LYS A 251 28.78 -8.13 -4.36
N SER A 252 28.81 -6.80 -4.51
CA SER A 252 29.97 -6.08 -5.07
C SER A 252 31.24 -6.24 -4.23
N VAL A 253 31.08 -6.55 -2.93
CA VAL A 253 32.21 -6.77 -1.99
C VAL A 253 32.35 -8.24 -1.54
N GLY A 254 31.76 -9.18 -2.30
CA GLY A 254 31.98 -10.62 -2.16
C GLY A 254 30.98 -11.40 -1.32
N TYR A 255 29.93 -10.76 -0.75
CA TYR A 255 28.87 -11.49 -0.09
C TYR A 255 28.11 -12.39 -1.09
N GLY A 256 27.60 -13.51 -0.58
CA GLY A 256 26.95 -14.56 -1.36
C GLY A 256 27.88 -15.67 -1.80
N SER A 257 29.19 -15.56 -1.52
CA SER A 257 30.17 -16.64 -1.70
C SER A 257 30.10 -17.64 -0.53
N LYS A 258 30.76 -18.81 -0.72
CA LYS A 258 30.84 -19.82 0.34
C LYS A 258 31.52 -19.31 1.61
N ASP A 259 32.54 -18.48 1.45
CA ASP A 259 33.36 -17.96 2.56
C ASP A 259 32.73 -16.70 3.19
N GLN A 260 31.84 -16.02 2.45
CA GLN A 260 31.16 -14.81 2.91
C GLN A 260 29.65 -14.89 2.53
N PRO A 261 28.86 -15.71 3.25
CA PRO A 261 27.43 -15.86 2.95
C PRO A 261 26.67 -14.55 3.13
N MET A 262 25.54 -14.43 2.42
CA MET A 262 24.66 -13.28 2.55
C MET A 262 24.17 -13.11 4.00
N PRO A 263 24.02 -11.86 4.48
CA PRO A 263 23.34 -11.60 5.74
C PRO A 263 21.85 -11.95 5.68
N TYR A 264 21.20 -12.09 6.82
CA TYR A 264 19.75 -12.22 6.89
C TYR A 264 19.08 -10.88 6.59
N ILE A 265 18.47 -10.74 5.44
CA ILE A 265 17.85 -9.50 4.95
C ILE A 265 16.34 -9.68 4.95
N SER A 266 15.62 -8.80 5.65
CA SER A 266 14.16 -8.71 5.57
C SER A 266 13.70 -7.96 4.32
N GLY A 267 12.40 -7.91 4.08
CA GLY A 267 11.78 -7.14 3.02
C GLY A 267 10.28 -7.00 3.24
N GLN A 268 9.58 -6.45 2.28
CA GLN A 268 8.13 -6.31 2.25
C GLN A 268 7.63 -6.20 0.82
N ASP A 269 6.40 -6.64 0.58
CA ASP A 269 5.57 -6.62 -0.61
C ASP A 269 5.70 -7.86 -1.50
N ALA A 270 6.60 -8.80 -1.18
CA ALA A 270 6.76 -10.08 -1.89
C ALA A 270 6.90 -9.92 -3.42
N GLU A 271 7.65 -8.91 -3.86
CA GLU A 271 7.86 -8.63 -5.28
C GLU A 271 8.66 -9.76 -5.97
N VAL A 272 8.36 -10.02 -7.23
CA VAL A 272 8.97 -11.13 -7.99
C VAL A 272 10.51 -11.13 -7.94
N PRO A 273 11.22 -10.00 -8.12
CA PRO A 273 12.68 -9.98 -8.00
C PRO A 273 13.18 -10.43 -6.63
N SER A 274 12.49 -10.03 -5.56
CA SER A 274 12.83 -10.39 -4.18
C SER A 274 12.55 -11.85 -3.88
N ILE A 275 11.42 -12.39 -4.33
CA ILE A 275 11.16 -13.82 -4.20
C ILE A 275 12.24 -14.63 -4.95
N LYS A 276 12.64 -14.22 -6.16
CA LYS A 276 13.77 -14.85 -6.86
C LYS A 276 15.08 -14.74 -6.06
N ALA A 277 15.38 -13.58 -5.47
CA ALA A 277 16.54 -13.40 -4.61
C ALA A 277 16.47 -14.29 -3.35
N MET A 278 15.29 -14.40 -2.75
CA MET A 278 15.04 -15.28 -1.60
C MET A 278 15.28 -16.74 -1.97
N LEU A 279 14.78 -17.21 -3.11
CA LEU A 279 14.99 -18.58 -3.59
C LEU A 279 16.48 -18.90 -3.84
N ARG A 280 17.27 -17.93 -4.30
CA ARG A 280 18.73 -18.04 -4.41
C ARG A 280 19.47 -17.95 -3.08
N GLY A 281 18.81 -17.55 -1.98
CA GLY A 281 19.43 -17.36 -0.65
C GLY A 281 20.09 -15.99 -0.48
N GLU A 282 19.75 -15.02 -1.31
CA GLU A 282 20.27 -13.66 -1.27
C GLU A 282 19.44 -12.75 -0.36
N GLN A 283 18.14 -13.02 -0.23
CA GLN A 283 17.23 -12.41 0.75
C GLN A 283 16.69 -13.50 1.67
N TYR A 284 16.38 -13.17 2.93
CA TYR A 284 15.91 -14.16 3.89
C TYR A 284 14.40 -14.29 3.92
N SER A 285 13.71 -13.15 4.03
CA SER A 285 12.25 -13.10 4.14
C SER A 285 11.68 -11.83 3.51
N THR A 286 10.38 -11.85 3.25
CA THR A 286 9.59 -10.68 2.90
C THR A 286 8.24 -10.72 3.61
N ILE A 287 7.57 -9.59 3.72
CA ILE A 287 6.22 -9.51 4.28
C ILE A 287 5.23 -9.33 3.14
N PHE A 288 4.35 -10.33 2.98
CA PHE A 288 3.29 -10.30 1.98
C PHE A 288 2.07 -9.55 2.47
N LYS A 289 1.57 -8.69 1.62
CA LYS A 289 0.34 -7.91 1.76
C LYS A 289 -0.52 -8.16 0.53
N ASP A 290 -1.62 -8.89 0.66
CA ASP A 290 -2.47 -9.26 -0.48
C ASP A 290 -3.25 -8.03 -0.99
N THR A 291 -2.80 -7.51 -2.13
CA THR A 291 -3.40 -6.33 -2.78
C THR A 291 -4.85 -6.58 -3.23
N ARG A 292 -5.24 -7.84 -3.45
CA ARG A 292 -6.61 -8.24 -3.80
C ARG A 292 -7.56 -8.03 -2.62
N ASP A 293 -7.11 -8.39 -1.42
CA ASP A 293 -7.89 -8.21 -0.20
C ASP A 293 -8.02 -6.72 0.15
N LEU A 294 -6.94 -5.94 0.00
CA LEU A 294 -6.97 -4.51 0.25
C LEU A 294 -7.92 -3.78 -0.74
N ALA A 295 -7.87 -4.13 -2.02
CA ALA A 295 -8.78 -3.62 -3.03
C ALA A 295 -10.24 -3.97 -2.71
N LYS A 296 -10.50 -5.22 -2.28
CA LYS A 296 -11.83 -5.68 -1.90
C LYS A 296 -12.38 -4.89 -0.71
N VAL A 297 -11.62 -4.78 0.37
CA VAL A 297 -12.03 -4.02 1.56
C VAL A 297 -12.31 -2.56 1.22
N THR A 298 -11.46 -1.94 0.40
CA THR A 298 -11.67 -0.56 -0.02
C THR A 298 -12.92 -0.41 -0.88
N ALA A 299 -13.19 -1.35 -1.78
CA ALA A 299 -14.42 -1.35 -2.56
C ALA A 299 -15.68 -1.59 -1.69
N ASP A 300 -15.57 -2.40 -0.61
CA ASP A 300 -16.64 -2.56 0.37
C ASP A 300 -16.91 -1.23 1.11
N MET A 301 -15.87 -0.46 1.45
CA MET A 301 -16.01 0.89 1.99
C MET A 301 -16.70 1.84 1.01
N VAL A 302 -16.32 1.81 -0.27
CA VAL A 302 -16.95 2.61 -1.33
C VAL A 302 -18.45 2.31 -1.43
N ASP A 303 -18.82 1.03 -1.45
CA ASP A 303 -20.24 0.60 -1.48
C ASP A 303 -21.01 1.10 -0.26
N ALA A 304 -20.43 0.99 0.94
CA ALA A 304 -21.06 1.43 2.18
C ALA A 304 -21.31 2.95 2.16
N VAL A 305 -20.29 3.73 1.78
CA VAL A 305 -20.38 5.20 1.67
C VAL A 305 -21.47 5.61 0.70
N LEU A 306 -21.46 5.07 -0.53
CA LEU A 306 -22.40 5.45 -1.58
C LEU A 306 -23.83 4.98 -1.30
N SER A 307 -23.96 3.89 -0.56
CA SER A 307 -25.27 3.38 -0.09
C SER A 307 -25.72 4.01 1.24
N LYS A 308 -24.94 4.95 1.80
CA LYS A 308 -25.19 5.57 3.11
C LYS A 308 -25.36 4.55 4.24
N LYS A 309 -24.59 3.47 4.18
CA LYS A 309 -24.49 2.45 5.22
C LYS A 309 -23.26 2.70 6.10
N GLU A 310 -23.24 2.06 7.26
CA GLU A 310 -22.07 2.07 8.12
C GLU A 310 -20.88 1.41 7.42
N VAL A 311 -19.72 2.08 7.46
CA VAL A 311 -18.47 1.58 6.90
C VAL A 311 -17.81 0.65 7.92
N SER A 312 -17.49 -0.57 7.51
CA SER A 312 -16.78 -1.52 8.38
C SER A 312 -15.34 -1.05 8.63
N VAL A 313 -15.00 -0.89 9.90
CA VAL A 313 -13.67 -0.58 10.39
C VAL A 313 -13.33 -1.47 11.58
N ASN A 314 -12.05 -1.76 11.81
CA ASN A 314 -11.59 -2.57 12.94
C ASN A 314 -10.55 -1.87 13.83
N ASP A 315 -10.18 -0.63 13.48
CA ASP A 315 -9.34 0.24 14.30
C ASP A 315 -9.87 1.68 14.29
N THR A 316 -10.06 2.23 15.50
CA THR A 316 -10.51 3.61 15.72
C THR A 316 -9.62 4.33 16.75
N LYS A 317 -8.39 3.85 16.96
CA LYS A 317 -7.50 4.35 18.02
C LYS A 317 -6.08 4.62 17.56
N THR A 318 -5.57 3.86 16.61
CA THR A 318 -4.12 3.80 16.29
C THR A 318 -3.69 4.91 15.34
N TYR A 319 -4.45 5.14 14.28
CA TYR A 319 -3.99 5.98 13.17
C TYR A 319 -4.44 7.43 13.33
N ASN A 320 -3.72 8.17 14.19
CA ASN A 320 -3.86 9.62 14.30
C ASN A 320 -3.08 10.29 13.16
N ASN A 321 -3.78 11.10 12.36
CA ASN A 321 -3.20 11.77 11.20
C ASN A 321 -2.67 13.18 11.48
N GLY A 322 -2.50 13.53 12.77
CA GLY A 322 -2.09 14.86 13.22
C GLY A 322 -3.26 15.78 13.58
N VAL A 323 -4.47 15.50 13.08
CA VAL A 323 -5.69 16.28 13.34
C VAL A 323 -6.76 15.46 14.04
N LYS A 324 -6.89 14.20 13.66
CA LYS A 324 -7.87 13.26 14.23
C LYS A 324 -7.39 11.83 14.11
N VAL A 325 -8.00 10.93 14.86
CA VAL A 325 -7.91 9.50 14.58
C VAL A 325 -8.81 9.17 13.39
N VAL A 326 -8.22 8.57 12.34
CA VAL A 326 -8.95 8.16 11.14
C VAL A 326 -9.46 6.73 11.34
N PRO A 327 -10.79 6.50 11.24
CA PRO A 327 -11.34 5.14 11.31
C PRO A 327 -10.73 4.26 10.22
N SER A 328 -10.16 3.12 10.61
CA SER A 328 -9.32 2.32 9.74
C SER A 328 -9.76 0.87 9.66
N TYR A 329 -9.51 0.22 8.51
CA TYR A 329 -9.57 -1.22 8.38
C TYR A 329 -8.15 -1.76 8.15
N LEU A 330 -7.71 -2.60 9.08
CA LEU A 330 -6.36 -3.17 9.08
C LEU A 330 -6.42 -4.63 8.67
N LEU A 331 -5.78 -4.98 7.56
CA LEU A 331 -5.54 -6.35 7.14
C LEU A 331 -4.30 -6.92 7.82
N LYS A 332 -4.23 -8.25 7.91
CA LYS A 332 -3.09 -8.93 8.52
C LYS A 332 -1.99 -9.16 7.49
N PRO A 333 -0.76 -8.71 7.75
CA PRO A 333 0.39 -9.07 6.94
C PRO A 333 0.84 -10.51 7.22
N VAL A 334 1.52 -11.14 6.25
CA VAL A 334 2.00 -12.52 6.35
C VAL A 334 3.50 -12.56 6.02
N VAL A 335 4.30 -13.19 6.89
CA VAL A 335 5.72 -13.44 6.59
C VAL A 335 5.85 -14.53 5.52
N VAL A 336 6.70 -14.28 4.55
CA VAL A 336 7.05 -15.22 3.49
C VAL A 336 8.55 -15.48 3.50
N ASP A 337 8.92 -16.75 3.49
CA ASP A 337 10.28 -17.24 3.36
C ASP A 337 10.34 -18.47 2.42
N LYS A 338 11.51 -19.08 2.29
CA LYS A 338 11.69 -20.28 1.44
C LYS A 338 10.79 -21.46 1.80
N THR A 339 10.28 -21.53 3.03
CA THR A 339 9.51 -22.68 3.52
C THR A 339 8.04 -22.62 3.19
N ASN A 340 7.51 -21.40 2.96
CA ASN A 340 6.08 -21.19 2.80
C ASN A 340 5.67 -20.39 1.53
N TRP A 341 6.62 -19.89 0.74
CA TRP A 341 6.33 -19.01 -0.41
C TRP A 341 5.37 -19.63 -1.44
N GLU A 342 5.50 -20.95 -1.71
CA GLU A 342 4.60 -21.63 -2.64
C GLU A 342 3.16 -21.60 -2.13
N LYS A 343 2.96 -21.99 -0.86
CA LYS A 343 1.64 -21.98 -0.23
C LYS A 343 1.03 -20.60 -0.21
N VAL A 344 1.82 -19.58 0.15
CA VAL A 344 1.31 -18.22 0.34
C VAL A 344 1.08 -17.50 -0.99
N LEU A 345 1.98 -17.68 -1.97
CA LEU A 345 1.95 -16.88 -3.20
C LEU A 345 1.42 -17.64 -4.42
N ILE A 346 1.69 -18.96 -4.52
CA ILE A 346 1.29 -19.77 -5.68
C ILE A 346 -0.07 -20.42 -5.44
N ASP A 347 -0.23 -21.19 -4.35
CA ASP A 347 -1.48 -21.90 -4.05
C ASP A 347 -2.64 -20.95 -3.80
N SER A 348 -2.37 -19.73 -3.29
CA SER A 348 -3.36 -18.66 -3.16
C SER A 348 -3.80 -18.07 -4.51
N GLY A 349 -3.08 -18.36 -5.60
CA GLY A 349 -3.31 -17.79 -6.92
C GLY A 349 -2.88 -16.31 -7.04
N TYR A 350 -2.04 -15.80 -6.12
CA TYR A 350 -1.52 -14.44 -6.23
C TYR A 350 -0.52 -14.32 -7.39
N TYR A 351 0.42 -15.27 -7.47
CA TYR A 351 1.37 -15.40 -8.57
C TYR A 351 1.22 -16.75 -9.30
N LYS A 352 1.69 -16.79 -10.54
CA LYS A 352 1.86 -18.02 -11.30
C LYS A 352 3.28 -18.54 -11.08
N ARG A 353 3.43 -19.88 -10.95
CA ARG A 353 4.74 -20.52 -10.81
C ARG A 353 5.74 -20.10 -11.88
N SER A 354 5.28 -19.99 -13.12
CA SER A 354 6.12 -19.59 -14.27
C SER A 354 6.76 -18.20 -14.17
N GLN A 355 6.37 -17.36 -13.22
CA GLN A 355 7.04 -16.09 -12.98
C GLN A 355 8.37 -16.25 -12.23
N PHE A 356 8.62 -17.44 -11.67
CA PHE A 356 9.80 -17.73 -10.84
C PHE A 356 10.76 -18.73 -11.46
N ASP A 357 10.38 -19.31 -12.61
CA ASP A 357 11.23 -20.20 -13.42
C ASP A 357 12.39 -19.45 -14.10
#